data_363984f2ddaa6a5f716a5f907b475f39
#
_entry.id   363984f2ddaa6a5f716a5f907b475f39
#
_cell.length_a   1.000
_cell.length_b   1.000
_cell.length_c   1.000
_cell.angle_alpha   90.00
_cell.angle_beta   90.00
_cell.angle_gamma   90.00
#
_symmetry.space_group_name_H-M   'P 1'
#
loop_
_entity.id
_entity.type
_entity.pdbx_description
1 polymer ?
#
loop_
_entity_poly.entity_id
_entity_poly.type
_entity_poly.pdbx_seq_one_letter_code
_entity_poly.pdbx_strand_id
1 'polypeptide(L)'
;MPLETKSVEVSRSALVIGGGIAGIQAALDIADNGYQVYLVEKGPSLGGRMGQWSKVFPTMDCAACILTPKMVSVARHPRIKLLTNSELIEASGSLGNFKVRIRKRPRYVDEEKCTACGLCAQKCPVRVPNEIDFGMSSRKAIYITSPNAVPLAYSIDGENCLYLKRGICRVCERVCEAKAINFNQKEEIIELKVGSIVVAIGYDPFDPTPLEEYGFGRYKDVVTGPMLERMTDPMGPTGGAILRPSTGKPPRKVAFIQCVGSRDARFNIYCSRVCCMYAIKDSLIIKEQNPEAEVYIFYMDIRAFGKGYEEFYLRSQEAGVRFIRGKVSSIREDPKTKELILRYEDTLLGTALEDSFDLVVLSVGQVPRADTETISKILGIPRSTDGFLMEAHPKLRPNDAVVDGIYLAGSAQYPKDIPDAVAQASGAAARALIPLSMGRVEVEPLSPIIDEDRCGGCGVCVKLCPYRALELKRKGEKTVAEVDEVLCKGCGTCVAACPSGAAKPRMFTEEQILSMISSAAR
;
A
#
# COMPACT_ATOMS: atom_id res chain seq x y z
N MET A 1 -39.97 -24.72 -11.76
CA MET A 1 -38.98 -24.65 -12.86
C MET A 1 -37.60 -24.49 -12.26
N PRO A 2 -36.61 -25.31 -12.65
CA PRO A 2 -35.24 -25.00 -12.24
C PRO A 2 -34.88 -23.62 -12.80
N LEU A 3 -34.26 -22.80 -11.99
CA LEU A 3 -33.77 -21.48 -12.37
C LEU A 3 -32.63 -21.69 -13.38
N GLU A 4 -32.78 -21.22 -14.61
CA GLU A 4 -31.67 -21.16 -15.53
C GLU A 4 -30.64 -20.17 -15.01
N THR A 5 -29.55 -20.67 -14.43
CA THR A 5 -28.42 -19.88 -14.03
C THR A 5 -27.65 -19.46 -15.27
N LYS A 6 -27.52 -18.18 -15.50
CA LYS A 6 -26.69 -17.62 -16.57
C LYS A 6 -25.24 -17.62 -16.11
N SER A 7 -24.33 -18.08 -16.94
CA SER A 7 -22.89 -18.05 -16.64
C SER A 7 -22.15 -17.06 -17.54
N VAL A 8 -21.16 -16.37 -16.97
CA VAL A 8 -20.29 -15.41 -17.67
C VAL A 8 -18.87 -15.96 -17.65
N GLU A 9 -18.20 -15.98 -18.81
CA GLU A 9 -16.81 -16.42 -18.92
C GLU A 9 -15.87 -15.47 -18.16
N VAL A 10 -14.85 -16.05 -17.53
CA VAL A 10 -13.84 -15.33 -16.76
C VAL A 10 -12.55 -15.20 -17.56
N SER A 11 -12.02 -13.99 -17.67
CA SER A 11 -10.66 -13.73 -18.16
C SER A 11 -9.63 -14.40 -17.25
N ARG A 12 -8.79 -15.29 -17.80
CA ARG A 12 -7.81 -16.09 -17.04
C ARG A 12 -6.54 -15.29 -16.69
N SER A 13 -6.71 -14.06 -16.25
CA SER A 13 -5.61 -13.19 -15.82
C SER A 13 -6.00 -12.38 -14.61
N ALA A 14 -5.01 -11.97 -13.82
CA ALA A 14 -5.18 -11.12 -12.66
C ALA A 14 -4.39 -9.82 -12.77
N LEU A 15 -4.91 -8.75 -12.17
CA LEU A 15 -4.19 -7.51 -11.92
C LEU A 15 -3.77 -7.48 -10.45
N VAL A 16 -2.50 -7.20 -10.18
CA VAL A 16 -2.00 -6.92 -8.83
C VAL A 16 -1.50 -5.49 -8.80
N ILE A 17 -2.02 -4.68 -7.86
CA ILE A 17 -1.70 -3.25 -7.75
C ILE A 17 -0.83 -3.03 -6.51
N GLY A 18 0.44 -2.67 -6.74
CA GLY A 18 1.47 -2.46 -5.73
C GLY A 18 2.54 -3.54 -5.74
N GLY A 19 3.79 -3.13 -5.92
CA GLY A 19 4.98 -3.99 -6.00
C GLY A 19 5.75 -4.12 -4.68
N GLY A 20 5.06 -3.95 -3.53
CA GLY A 20 5.60 -4.29 -2.20
C GLY A 20 5.53 -5.79 -1.93
N ILE A 21 5.99 -6.22 -0.73
CA ILE A 21 6.07 -7.65 -0.38
C ILE A 21 4.73 -8.39 -0.52
N ALA A 22 3.60 -7.76 -0.17
CA ALA A 22 2.29 -8.36 -0.33
C ALA A 22 1.90 -8.55 -1.81
N GLY A 23 2.12 -7.54 -2.65
CA GLY A 23 1.84 -7.66 -4.09
C GLY A 23 2.77 -8.63 -4.81
N ILE A 24 4.05 -8.66 -4.45
CA ILE A 24 5.03 -9.64 -4.93
C ILE A 24 4.56 -11.07 -4.60
N GLN A 25 4.18 -11.32 -3.33
CA GLN A 25 3.71 -12.64 -2.91
C GLN A 25 2.43 -13.04 -3.66
N ALA A 26 1.42 -12.16 -3.70
CA ALA A 26 0.17 -12.45 -4.40
C ALA A 26 0.40 -12.72 -5.90
N ALA A 27 1.29 -11.96 -6.55
CA ALA A 27 1.62 -12.13 -7.95
C ALA A 27 2.29 -13.49 -8.23
N LEU A 28 3.24 -13.90 -7.38
CA LEU A 28 3.90 -15.21 -7.48
C LEU A 28 2.90 -16.34 -7.26
N ASP A 29 2.11 -16.29 -6.18
CA ASP A 29 1.12 -17.35 -5.87
C ASP A 29 0.11 -17.55 -7.00
N ILE A 30 -0.36 -16.48 -7.65
CA ILE A 30 -1.29 -16.59 -8.78
C ILE A 30 -0.56 -17.13 -10.03
N ALA A 31 0.64 -16.65 -10.30
CA ALA A 31 1.40 -17.03 -11.50
C ALA A 31 1.92 -18.48 -11.45
N ASP A 32 2.35 -18.94 -10.28
CA ASP A 32 2.77 -20.33 -10.03
C ASP A 32 1.60 -21.32 -10.25
N ASN A 33 0.36 -20.87 -10.02
CA ASN A 33 -0.85 -21.63 -10.35
C ASN A 33 -1.23 -21.58 -11.85
N GLY A 34 -0.39 -20.99 -12.70
CA GLY A 34 -0.53 -21.05 -14.16
C GLY A 34 -1.33 -19.90 -14.80
N TYR A 35 -1.68 -18.86 -14.07
CA TYR A 35 -2.44 -17.71 -14.57
C TYR A 35 -1.54 -16.52 -14.93
N GLN A 36 -1.94 -15.76 -15.93
CA GLN A 36 -1.27 -14.51 -16.31
C GLN A 36 -1.50 -13.45 -15.23
N VAL A 37 -0.44 -12.78 -14.80
CA VAL A 37 -0.49 -11.67 -13.83
C VAL A 37 0.09 -10.40 -14.46
N TYR A 38 -0.60 -9.30 -14.27
CA TYR A 38 -0.10 -7.95 -14.52
C TYR A 38 0.19 -7.30 -13.15
N LEU A 39 1.47 -7.12 -12.82
CA LEU A 39 1.88 -6.46 -11.58
C LEU A 39 2.22 -5.00 -11.87
N VAL A 40 1.42 -4.09 -11.30
CA VAL A 40 1.55 -2.64 -11.48
C VAL A 40 2.23 -2.03 -10.26
N GLU A 41 3.35 -1.35 -10.48
CA GLU A 41 4.09 -0.61 -9.46
C GLU A 41 4.24 0.87 -9.86
N LYS A 42 3.87 1.76 -8.96
CA LYS A 42 3.91 3.22 -9.19
C LYS A 42 5.34 3.75 -9.22
N GLY A 43 6.22 3.15 -8.45
CA GLY A 43 7.65 3.47 -8.40
C GLY A 43 8.44 2.87 -9.56
N PRO A 44 9.72 3.27 -9.69
CA PRO A 44 10.60 2.74 -10.72
C PRO A 44 11.12 1.33 -10.43
N SER A 45 10.86 0.77 -9.24
CA SER A 45 11.31 -0.56 -8.82
C SER A 45 10.33 -1.22 -7.87
N LEU A 46 10.35 -2.55 -7.85
CA LEU A 46 9.71 -3.35 -6.80
C LEU A 46 10.37 -3.11 -5.44
N GLY A 47 9.70 -3.61 -4.38
CA GLY A 47 10.22 -3.68 -3.01
C GLY A 47 9.35 -2.96 -1.97
N GLY A 48 8.68 -1.90 -2.36
CA GLY A 48 7.83 -1.11 -1.46
C GLY A 48 8.59 -0.64 -0.21
N ARG A 49 7.89 -0.60 0.95
CA ARG A 49 8.50 -0.17 2.21
C ARG A 49 9.53 -1.15 2.75
N MET A 50 9.34 -2.46 2.54
CA MET A 50 10.32 -3.46 2.98
C MET A 50 11.70 -3.25 2.34
N GLY A 51 11.74 -2.76 1.09
CA GLY A 51 13.00 -2.43 0.42
C GLY A 51 13.74 -1.21 1.00
N GLN A 52 13.15 -0.50 1.97
CA GLN A 52 13.76 0.63 2.68
C GLN A 52 14.31 0.24 4.06
N TRP A 53 14.03 -0.99 4.53
CA TRP A 53 14.43 -1.46 5.85
C TRP A 53 15.76 -2.21 5.81
N SER A 54 16.53 -2.11 6.90
CA SER A 54 17.79 -2.84 7.08
C SER A 54 17.52 -4.26 7.59
N LYS A 55 17.15 -4.40 8.85
CA LYS A 55 16.79 -5.67 9.48
C LYS A 55 15.29 -5.72 9.79
N VAL A 56 14.72 -6.92 9.88
CA VAL A 56 13.31 -7.11 10.21
C VAL A 56 13.14 -7.98 11.46
N PHE A 57 12.16 -7.62 12.28
CA PHE A 57 11.83 -8.36 13.51
C PHE A 57 10.99 -9.62 13.21
N PRO A 58 10.97 -10.63 14.09
CA PRO A 58 11.76 -10.80 15.31
C PRO A 58 13.12 -11.45 15.05
N THR A 59 13.36 -11.96 13.85
CA THR A 59 14.50 -12.80 13.48
C THR A 59 15.78 -12.02 13.22
N MET A 60 15.69 -10.69 13.06
CA MET A 60 16.81 -9.81 12.69
C MET A 60 17.40 -10.10 11.30
N ASP A 61 16.60 -10.69 10.41
CA ASP A 61 17.01 -10.95 9.03
C ASP A 61 17.25 -9.63 8.28
N CYS A 62 18.18 -9.67 7.34
CA CYS A 62 18.41 -8.60 6.39
C CYS A 62 17.22 -8.50 5.42
N ALA A 63 16.52 -7.38 5.42
CA ALA A 63 15.34 -7.17 4.59
C ALA A 63 15.64 -7.33 3.09
N ALA A 64 16.73 -6.74 2.60
CA ALA A 64 17.15 -6.86 1.20
C ALA A 64 17.48 -8.32 0.83
N CYS A 65 18.09 -9.07 1.75
CA CYS A 65 18.52 -10.45 1.49
C CYS A 65 17.33 -11.40 1.27
N ILE A 66 16.23 -11.19 1.98
CA ILE A 66 15.02 -12.02 1.85
C ILE A 66 14.04 -11.50 0.81
N LEU A 67 14.05 -10.20 0.51
CA LEU A 67 13.17 -9.57 -0.46
C LEU A 67 13.68 -9.70 -1.90
N THR A 68 14.99 -9.48 -2.14
CA THR A 68 15.59 -9.47 -3.48
C THR A 68 15.33 -10.75 -4.27
N PRO A 69 15.46 -11.97 -3.70
CA PRO A 69 15.15 -13.20 -4.43
C PRO A 69 13.71 -13.22 -4.94
N LYS A 70 12.75 -12.75 -4.13
CA LYS A 70 11.33 -12.67 -4.54
C LYS A 70 11.10 -11.65 -5.65
N MET A 71 11.76 -10.49 -5.60
CA MET A 71 11.70 -9.49 -6.68
C MET A 71 12.26 -10.04 -7.99
N VAL A 72 13.39 -10.76 -7.92
CA VAL A 72 14.00 -11.41 -9.09
C VAL A 72 13.10 -12.54 -9.63
N SER A 73 12.46 -13.31 -8.75
CA SER A 73 11.48 -14.33 -9.16
C SER A 73 10.32 -13.71 -9.94
N VAL A 74 9.77 -12.59 -9.49
CA VAL A 74 8.75 -11.84 -10.24
C VAL A 74 9.24 -11.43 -11.62
N ALA A 75 10.44 -10.82 -11.70
CA ALA A 75 10.98 -10.32 -12.97
C ALA A 75 11.25 -11.42 -14.00
N ARG A 76 11.57 -12.63 -13.53
CA ARG A 76 11.90 -13.79 -14.39
C ARG A 76 10.71 -14.70 -14.65
N HIS A 77 9.59 -14.50 -13.96
CA HIS A 77 8.45 -15.39 -14.08
C HIS A 77 7.74 -15.21 -15.44
N PRO A 78 7.58 -16.29 -16.24
CA PRO A 78 7.06 -16.18 -17.60
C PRO A 78 5.59 -15.70 -17.68
N ARG A 79 4.85 -15.82 -16.57
CA ARG A 79 3.43 -15.42 -16.47
C ARG A 79 3.23 -14.12 -15.71
N ILE A 80 4.30 -13.39 -15.35
CA ILE A 80 4.18 -12.08 -14.70
C ILE A 80 4.66 -11.00 -15.65
N LYS A 81 3.78 -10.11 -16.05
CA LYS A 81 4.15 -8.88 -16.74
C LYS A 81 4.28 -7.75 -15.72
N LEU A 82 5.52 -7.40 -15.43
CA LEU A 82 5.84 -6.29 -14.51
C LEU A 82 5.69 -4.95 -15.23
N LEU A 83 4.94 -4.03 -14.63
CA LEU A 83 4.70 -2.68 -15.10
C LEU A 83 5.13 -1.70 -14.01
N THR A 84 6.39 -1.26 -14.03
CA THR A 84 6.93 -0.20 -13.15
C THR A 84 6.66 1.19 -13.73
N ASN A 85 6.82 2.24 -12.92
CA ASN A 85 6.39 3.60 -13.24
C ASN A 85 4.92 3.69 -13.70
N SER A 86 4.07 2.80 -13.21
CA SER A 86 2.73 2.59 -13.74
C SER A 86 1.68 2.70 -12.65
N GLU A 87 0.51 3.24 -13.00
CA GLU A 87 -0.61 3.39 -12.07
C GLU A 87 -1.94 3.11 -12.75
N LEU A 88 -2.88 2.55 -11.98
CA LEU A 88 -4.26 2.36 -12.42
C LEU A 88 -4.95 3.71 -12.48
N ILE A 89 -5.57 4.03 -13.63
CA ILE A 89 -6.32 5.28 -13.83
C ILE A 89 -7.82 5.06 -14.04
N GLU A 90 -8.22 3.87 -14.46
CA GLU A 90 -9.62 3.54 -14.68
C GLU A 90 -9.85 2.04 -14.51
N ALA A 91 -11.00 1.66 -13.95
CA ALA A 91 -11.48 0.30 -13.90
C ALA A 91 -13.00 0.27 -14.10
N SER A 92 -13.48 -0.68 -14.87
CA SER A 92 -14.90 -0.92 -15.12
C SER A 92 -15.17 -2.42 -15.29
N GLY A 93 -16.43 -2.80 -15.34
CA GLY A 93 -16.84 -4.21 -15.42
C GLY A 93 -16.97 -4.85 -14.05
N SER A 94 -17.00 -6.19 -14.02
CA SER A 94 -17.35 -6.98 -12.85
C SER A 94 -16.45 -8.19 -12.70
N LEU A 95 -16.63 -8.98 -11.64
CA LEU A 95 -15.95 -10.24 -11.39
C LEU A 95 -15.88 -11.08 -12.67
N GLY A 96 -14.68 -11.47 -13.03
CA GLY A 96 -14.38 -12.23 -14.24
C GLY A 96 -14.04 -11.38 -15.46
N ASN A 97 -14.49 -10.12 -15.54
CA ASN A 97 -14.38 -9.30 -16.75
C ASN A 97 -14.10 -7.81 -16.47
N PHE A 98 -13.16 -7.53 -15.59
CA PHE A 98 -12.72 -6.16 -15.39
C PHE A 98 -11.95 -5.64 -16.60
N LYS A 99 -12.30 -4.44 -17.04
CA LYS A 99 -11.54 -3.66 -18.02
C LYS A 99 -10.79 -2.58 -17.26
N VAL A 100 -9.48 -2.57 -17.38
CA VAL A 100 -8.62 -1.66 -16.63
C VAL A 100 -7.71 -0.88 -17.57
N ARG A 101 -7.49 0.40 -17.26
CA ARG A 101 -6.55 1.27 -17.96
C ARG A 101 -5.42 1.65 -17.03
N ILE A 102 -4.22 1.40 -17.47
CA ILE A 102 -2.98 1.63 -16.71
C ILE A 102 -2.18 2.68 -17.45
N ARG A 103 -1.81 3.75 -16.74
CA ARG A 103 -0.91 4.76 -17.23
C ARG A 103 0.51 4.38 -16.89
N LYS A 104 1.34 4.13 -17.90
CA LYS A 104 2.77 3.92 -17.77
C LYS A 104 3.53 5.20 -18.08
N ARG A 105 4.17 5.77 -17.07
CA ARG A 105 4.99 6.97 -17.20
C ARG A 105 6.35 6.64 -17.80
N PRO A 106 6.94 7.53 -18.61
CA PRO A 106 8.24 7.28 -19.19
C PRO A 106 9.33 7.24 -18.10
N ARG A 107 10.21 6.26 -18.20
CA ARG A 107 11.43 6.13 -17.39
C ARG A 107 12.56 7.01 -17.94
N TYR A 108 12.48 7.34 -19.24
CA TYR A 108 13.53 8.01 -20.03
C TYR A 108 14.85 7.25 -20.07
N VAL A 109 14.87 6.01 -19.64
CA VAL A 109 15.98 5.06 -19.70
C VAL A 109 15.43 3.74 -20.23
N ASP A 110 16.10 3.18 -21.21
CA ASP A 110 15.80 1.87 -21.77
C ASP A 110 16.27 0.80 -20.78
N GLU A 111 15.33 0.00 -20.25
CA GLU A 111 15.59 -1.00 -19.21
C GLU A 111 16.47 -2.14 -19.72
N GLU A 112 16.36 -2.50 -21.00
CA GLU A 112 17.13 -3.61 -21.61
C GLU A 112 18.57 -3.21 -21.92
N LYS A 113 18.81 -1.92 -22.21
CA LYS A 113 20.15 -1.38 -22.51
C LYS A 113 20.91 -0.92 -21.27
N CYS A 114 20.20 -0.55 -20.21
CA CYS A 114 20.82 0.02 -19.03
C CYS A 114 21.63 -1.02 -18.26
N THR A 115 22.94 -0.82 -18.14
CA THR A 115 23.87 -1.68 -17.36
C THR A 115 23.96 -1.28 -15.90
N ALA A 116 23.20 -0.28 -15.45
CA ALA A 116 23.23 0.28 -14.08
C ALA A 116 24.63 0.75 -13.61
N CYS A 117 25.52 1.14 -14.51
CA CYS A 117 26.92 1.52 -14.20
C CYS A 117 27.07 2.81 -13.37
N GLY A 118 26.04 3.65 -13.26
CA GLY A 118 26.04 4.84 -12.40
C GLY A 118 26.66 6.11 -12.99
N LEU A 119 27.35 6.07 -14.12
CA LEU A 119 28.02 7.24 -14.72
C LEU A 119 27.06 8.42 -14.96
N CYS A 120 25.85 8.13 -15.40
CA CYS A 120 24.81 9.15 -15.64
C CYS A 120 24.44 9.91 -14.36
N ALA A 121 24.31 9.22 -13.22
CA ALA A 121 24.00 9.83 -11.93
C ALA A 121 25.20 10.63 -11.39
N GLN A 122 26.44 10.10 -11.49
CA GLN A 122 27.64 10.81 -11.06
C GLN A 122 27.79 12.17 -11.76
N LYS A 123 27.48 12.23 -13.04
CA LYS A 123 27.63 13.46 -13.86
C LYS A 123 26.40 14.37 -13.85
N CYS A 124 25.26 13.92 -13.28
CA CYS A 124 24.05 14.74 -13.19
C CYS A 124 24.27 15.93 -12.24
N PRO A 125 24.04 17.19 -12.69
CA PRO A 125 24.23 18.37 -11.84
C PRO A 125 23.11 18.55 -10.82
N VAL A 126 21.91 18.01 -11.09
CA VAL A 126 20.74 18.22 -10.24
C VAL A 126 20.82 17.37 -8.97
N ARG A 127 20.51 17.99 -7.83
CA ARG A 127 20.33 17.34 -6.54
C ARG A 127 18.95 17.68 -5.99
N VAL A 128 18.24 16.69 -5.50
CA VAL A 128 16.93 16.82 -4.84
C VAL A 128 16.93 16.00 -3.54
N PRO A 129 16.06 16.29 -2.57
CA PRO A 129 15.91 15.44 -1.40
C PRO A 129 15.64 13.99 -1.82
N ASN A 130 16.26 13.04 -1.12
CA ASN A 130 16.05 11.62 -1.39
C ASN A 130 14.85 11.12 -0.57
N GLU A 131 13.75 10.84 -1.23
CA GLU A 131 12.53 10.34 -0.61
C GLU A 131 12.69 8.94 0.00
N ILE A 132 13.64 8.14 -0.50
CA ILE A 132 13.94 6.81 0.05
C ILE A 132 14.56 6.95 1.44
N ASP A 133 15.36 7.98 1.66
CA ASP A 133 16.00 8.29 2.94
C ASP A 133 15.21 9.32 3.76
N PHE A 134 13.93 9.51 3.46
CA PHE A 134 13.06 10.48 4.15
C PHE A 134 13.66 11.89 4.21
N GLY A 135 14.37 12.28 3.15
CA GLY A 135 15.00 13.61 3.03
C GLY A 135 16.33 13.78 3.77
N MET A 136 16.84 12.77 4.48
CA MET A 136 18.13 12.86 5.18
C MET A 136 19.34 12.93 4.22
N SER A 137 19.19 12.45 3.00
CA SER A 137 20.19 12.58 1.96
C SER A 137 19.65 13.26 0.70
N SER A 138 20.52 13.49 -0.28
CA SER A 138 20.11 13.99 -1.59
C SER A 138 20.38 12.97 -2.68
N ARG A 139 19.46 12.80 -3.63
CA ARG A 139 19.66 12.03 -4.86
C ARG A 139 19.76 12.92 -6.09
N LYS A 140 20.20 12.35 -7.19
CA LYS A 140 20.23 13.00 -8.49
C LYS A 140 18.86 12.93 -9.18
N ALA A 141 18.62 13.79 -10.18
CA ALA A 141 17.42 13.69 -11.01
C ALA A 141 17.40 12.40 -11.85
N ILE A 142 18.56 11.82 -12.18
CA ILE A 142 18.66 10.46 -12.69
C ILE A 142 19.18 9.56 -11.58
N TYR A 143 18.41 8.55 -11.22
CA TYR A 143 18.65 7.75 -10.02
C TYR A 143 18.22 6.30 -10.17
N ILE A 144 18.69 5.46 -9.29
CA ILE A 144 18.22 4.10 -9.05
C ILE A 144 17.85 4.00 -7.56
N THR A 145 16.79 3.27 -7.24
CA THR A 145 16.26 3.20 -5.87
C THR A 145 17.17 2.44 -4.91
N SER A 146 17.83 1.41 -5.43
CA SER A 146 18.81 0.62 -4.69
C SER A 146 19.65 -0.18 -5.70
N PRO A 147 20.84 -0.67 -5.34
CA PRO A 147 21.62 -1.60 -6.17
C PRO A 147 20.90 -2.92 -6.46
N ASN A 148 19.91 -3.28 -5.64
CA ASN A 148 19.10 -4.47 -5.81
C ASN A 148 17.74 -4.17 -6.50
N ALA A 149 17.63 -3.02 -7.17
CA ALA A 149 16.40 -2.62 -7.84
C ALA A 149 15.97 -3.62 -8.92
N VAL A 150 14.67 -3.82 -9.04
CA VAL A 150 14.04 -4.66 -10.07
C VAL A 150 12.93 -3.86 -10.74
N PRO A 151 13.08 -3.50 -12.04
CA PRO A 151 14.24 -3.76 -12.93
C PRO A 151 15.50 -3.02 -12.50
N LEU A 152 16.66 -3.59 -12.80
CA LEU A 152 17.97 -2.99 -12.49
C LEU A 152 18.31 -1.93 -13.54
N ALA A 153 17.62 -0.81 -13.49
CA ALA A 153 17.79 0.30 -14.43
C ALA A 153 17.57 1.65 -13.75
N TYR A 154 18.31 2.65 -14.19
CA TYR A 154 18.10 4.03 -13.76
C TYR A 154 16.75 4.56 -14.24
N SER A 155 16.25 5.60 -13.57
CA SER A 155 15.08 6.35 -13.97
C SER A 155 15.36 7.84 -13.89
N ILE A 156 14.76 8.64 -14.78
CA ILE A 156 14.89 10.10 -14.73
C ILE A 156 13.61 10.68 -14.12
N ASP A 157 13.79 11.47 -13.07
CA ASP A 157 12.78 12.29 -12.46
C ASP A 157 12.43 13.46 -13.39
N GLY A 158 11.32 13.33 -14.10
CA GLY A 158 10.90 14.31 -15.10
C GLY A 158 10.60 15.69 -14.54
N GLU A 159 10.17 15.75 -13.27
CA GLU A 159 9.83 17.02 -12.61
C GLU A 159 11.07 17.83 -12.21
N ASN A 160 12.20 17.18 -12.00
CA ASN A 160 13.43 17.80 -11.56
C ASN A 160 14.55 17.80 -12.62
N CYS A 161 14.39 17.07 -13.72
CA CYS A 161 15.36 17.04 -14.79
C CYS A 161 15.41 18.38 -15.55
N LEU A 162 16.60 19.00 -15.63
CA LEU A 162 16.79 20.26 -16.34
C LEU A 162 16.43 20.18 -17.84
N TYR A 163 16.71 19.04 -18.48
CA TYR A 163 16.38 18.87 -19.89
C TYR A 163 14.87 18.75 -20.10
N LEU A 164 14.19 17.89 -19.34
CA LEU A 164 12.75 17.70 -19.50
C LEU A 164 11.95 18.95 -19.11
N LYS A 165 12.45 19.72 -18.13
CA LYS A 165 11.77 20.91 -17.62
C LYS A 165 12.07 22.19 -18.42
N ARG A 166 13.31 22.34 -18.94
CA ARG A 166 13.81 23.60 -19.50
C ARG A 166 14.52 23.45 -20.86
N GLY A 167 14.65 22.24 -21.40
CA GLY A 167 15.37 21.97 -22.65
C GLY A 167 16.89 22.08 -22.57
N ILE A 168 17.46 22.27 -21.38
CA ILE A 168 18.90 22.44 -21.16
C ILE A 168 19.51 21.25 -20.46
N CYS A 169 20.78 20.92 -20.75
CA CYS A 169 21.57 19.84 -20.23
C CYS A 169 21.70 18.65 -21.22
N ARG A 170 21.35 17.39 -20.91
CA ARG A 170 21.59 16.11 -21.64
C ARG A 170 22.97 15.48 -21.31
N VAL A 171 23.59 15.82 -20.19
CA VAL A 171 24.90 15.23 -19.81
C VAL A 171 24.81 13.72 -19.65
N CYS A 172 23.73 13.21 -19.01
CA CYS A 172 23.51 11.76 -18.81
C CYS A 172 23.48 10.98 -20.14
N GLU A 173 22.90 11.54 -21.20
CA GLU A 173 22.84 10.91 -22.52
C GLU A 173 24.24 10.84 -23.15
N ARG A 174 25.02 11.94 -23.04
CA ARG A 174 26.38 12.00 -23.62
C ARG A 174 27.36 11.05 -22.97
N VAL A 175 27.23 10.76 -21.67
CA VAL A 175 28.11 9.86 -20.91
C VAL A 175 27.65 8.41 -20.89
N CYS A 176 26.46 8.12 -21.43
CA CYS A 176 25.90 6.77 -21.43
C CYS A 176 26.50 5.94 -22.59
N GLU A 177 27.48 5.11 -22.31
CA GLU A 177 28.11 4.23 -23.31
C GLU A 177 27.10 3.21 -23.87
N ALA A 178 26.21 2.69 -23.04
CA ALA A 178 25.14 1.77 -23.43
C ALA A 178 24.02 2.43 -24.26
N LYS A 179 24.05 3.76 -24.45
CA LYS A 179 23.02 4.54 -25.15
C LYS A 179 21.59 4.23 -24.67
N ALA A 180 21.46 4.01 -23.37
CA ALA A 180 20.17 3.67 -22.74
C ALA A 180 19.26 4.88 -22.50
N ILE A 181 19.78 6.11 -22.57
CA ILE A 181 18.98 7.32 -22.34
C ILE A 181 18.11 7.64 -23.56
N ASN A 182 16.81 7.77 -23.34
CA ASN A 182 15.83 8.08 -24.38
C ASN A 182 14.80 9.11 -23.89
N PHE A 183 15.05 10.38 -24.14
CA PHE A 183 14.15 11.48 -23.78
C PHE A 183 12.87 11.56 -24.63
N ASN A 184 12.77 10.77 -25.72
CA ASN A 184 11.59 10.73 -26.58
C ASN A 184 10.52 9.76 -26.10
N GLN A 185 10.78 9.00 -25.01
CA GLN A 185 9.75 8.15 -24.39
C GLN A 185 8.55 9.00 -24.01
N LYS A 186 7.36 8.48 -24.29
CA LYS A 186 6.08 9.13 -23.97
C LYS A 186 5.31 8.28 -22.96
N GLU A 187 4.34 8.88 -22.34
CA GLU A 187 3.33 8.20 -21.55
C GLU A 187 2.56 7.20 -22.44
N GLU A 188 2.31 6.01 -21.91
CA GLU A 188 1.58 4.93 -22.57
C GLU A 188 0.34 4.59 -21.76
N ILE A 189 -0.80 4.43 -22.42
CA ILE A 189 -2.02 3.90 -21.82
C ILE A 189 -2.16 2.44 -22.25
N ILE A 190 -2.14 1.54 -21.27
CA ILE A 190 -2.26 0.09 -21.47
C ILE A 190 -3.67 -0.31 -21.05
N GLU A 191 -4.43 -0.87 -21.97
CA GLU A 191 -5.76 -1.42 -21.72
C GLU A 191 -5.67 -2.93 -21.53
N LEU A 192 -6.23 -3.44 -20.43
CA LEU A 192 -6.21 -4.86 -20.10
C LEU A 192 -7.60 -5.34 -19.70
N LYS A 193 -7.86 -6.63 -19.97
CA LYS A 193 -9.03 -7.34 -19.46
C LYS A 193 -8.56 -8.41 -18.49
N VAL A 194 -9.06 -8.37 -17.24
CA VAL A 194 -8.64 -9.28 -16.17
C VAL A 194 -9.85 -9.86 -15.43
N GLY A 195 -9.69 -11.06 -14.90
CA GLY A 195 -10.76 -11.75 -14.16
C GLY A 195 -10.81 -11.37 -12.68
N SER A 196 -9.67 -11.00 -12.09
CA SER A 196 -9.54 -10.66 -10.67
C SER A 196 -8.56 -9.51 -10.47
N ILE A 197 -8.75 -8.76 -9.37
CA ILE A 197 -7.87 -7.65 -8.98
C ILE A 197 -7.44 -7.86 -7.52
N VAL A 198 -6.13 -7.78 -7.24
CA VAL A 198 -5.56 -7.76 -5.88
C VAL A 198 -4.98 -6.38 -5.62
N VAL A 199 -5.40 -5.72 -4.54
CA VAL A 199 -4.94 -4.40 -4.14
C VAL A 199 -3.96 -4.52 -2.98
N ALA A 200 -2.70 -4.20 -3.22
CA ALA A 200 -1.58 -4.33 -2.30
C ALA A 200 -0.75 -3.03 -2.21
N ILE A 201 -1.42 -1.87 -2.22
CA ILE A 201 -0.77 -0.55 -2.29
C ILE A 201 0.03 -0.17 -1.04
N GLY A 202 -0.13 -0.89 0.08
CA GLY A 202 0.63 -0.66 1.31
C GLY A 202 0.14 0.54 2.13
N TYR A 203 1.09 1.24 2.79
CA TYR A 203 0.83 2.32 3.73
C TYR A 203 1.87 3.44 3.60
N ASP A 204 1.61 4.59 4.21
CA ASP A 204 2.60 5.64 4.45
C ASP A 204 2.91 5.75 5.96
N PRO A 205 4.15 6.10 6.38
CA PRO A 205 4.43 6.45 7.76
C PRO A 205 3.69 7.73 8.13
N PHE A 206 3.20 7.81 9.37
CA PHE A 206 2.60 9.03 9.88
C PHE A 206 3.63 10.18 9.87
N ASP A 207 3.24 11.35 9.39
CA ASP A 207 4.04 12.57 9.47
C ASP A 207 3.85 13.23 10.86
N PRO A 208 4.89 13.28 11.71
CA PRO A 208 4.77 13.84 13.06
C PRO A 208 4.87 15.37 13.11
N THR A 209 5.01 16.06 11.99
CA THR A 209 5.11 17.53 11.93
C THR A 209 3.99 18.26 12.69
N PRO A 210 2.72 17.80 12.66
CA PRO A 210 1.65 18.45 13.44
C PRO A 210 1.74 18.25 14.96
N LEU A 211 2.64 17.38 15.45
CA LEU A 211 2.88 17.16 16.87
C LEU A 211 4.02 18.08 17.35
N GLU A 212 3.75 19.38 17.43
CA GLU A 212 4.72 20.41 17.73
C GLU A 212 5.45 20.17 19.07
N GLU A 213 4.78 19.50 20.02
CA GLU A 213 5.33 19.12 21.32
C GLU A 213 6.57 18.23 21.22
N TYR A 214 6.74 17.48 20.12
CA TYR A 214 7.92 16.63 19.91
C TYR A 214 9.04 17.31 19.13
N GLY A 215 8.81 18.47 18.53
CA GLY A 215 9.86 19.27 17.89
C GLY A 215 10.47 18.65 16.63
N PHE A 216 9.79 17.70 15.97
CA PHE A 216 10.22 17.14 14.70
C PHE A 216 10.32 18.23 13.62
N GLY A 217 11.40 18.20 12.84
CA GLY A 217 11.72 19.27 11.87
C GLY A 217 12.31 20.53 12.47
N ARG A 218 12.13 20.78 13.77
CA ARG A 218 12.72 21.90 14.54
C ARG A 218 14.04 21.50 15.16
N TYR A 219 14.12 20.34 15.81
CA TYR A 219 15.32 19.80 16.42
C TYR A 219 15.92 18.71 15.56
N LYS A 220 17.19 18.86 15.19
CA LYS A 220 17.86 17.95 14.25
C LYS A 220 17.95 16.51 14.75
N ASP A 221 18.12 16.32 16.06
CA ASP A 221 18.28 15.02 16.69
C ASP A 221 16.94 14.36 17.10
N VAL A 222 15.81 14.92 16.63
CA VAL A 222 14.50 14.27 16.67
C VAL A 222 14.23 13.66 15.29
N VAL A 223 14.25 12.33 15.21
CA VAL A 223 14.08 11.57 13.97
C VAL A 223 12.87 10.63 14.09
N THR A 224 12.36 10.14 12.96
CA THR A 224 11.33 9.10 12.97
C THR A 224 11.95 7.70 12.94
N GLY A 225 11.19 6.65 13.33
CA GLY A 225 11.61 5.26 13.19
C GLY A 225 12.07 4.92 11.77
N PRO A 226 11.33 5.26 10.71
CA PRO A 226 11.77 5.09 9.32
C PRO A 226 13.10 5.78 8.98
N MET A 227 13.36 6.97 9.53
CA MET A 227 14.66 7.65 9.35
C MET A 227 15.80 6.87 10.03
N LEU A 228 15.57 6.37 11.25
CA LEU A 228 16.55 5.55 11.96
C LEU A 228 16.84 4.26 11.19
N GLU A 229 15.81 3.60 10.64
CA GLU A 229 15.96 2.42 9.77
C GLU A 229 16.90 2.69 8.58
N ARG A 230 16.79 3.86 7.96
CA ARG A 230 17.69 4.24 6.89
C ARG A 230 19.12 4.50 7.37
N MET A 231 19.31 4.98 8.62
CA MET A 231 20.65 5.09 9.19
C MET A 231 21.29 3.71 9.42
N THR A 232 20.51 2.70 9.83
CA THR A 232 21.02 1.35 10.07
C THR A 232 21.32 0.57 8.78
N ASP A 233 20.84 1.04 7.64
CA ASP A 233 21.08 0.40 6.35
C ASP A 233 22.47 0.77 5.81
N PRO A 234 23.32 -0.21 5.45
CA PRO A 234 24.63 0.07 4.82
C PRO A 234 24.56 0.94 3.56
N MET A 235 23.40 0.93 2.87
CA MET A 235 23.14 1.77 1.70
C MET A 235 22.42 3.08 2.04
N GLY A 236 22.16 3.31 3.32
CA GLY A 236 21.51 4.52 3.80
C GLY A 236 22.47 5.70 3.90
N PRO A 237 21.96 6.86 4.39
CA PRO A 237 22.69 8.12 4.35
C PRO A 237 23.95 8.15 5.22
N THR A 238 24.08 7.25 6.18
CA THR A 238 25.19 7.15 7.14
C THR A 238 26.05 5.90 6.98
N GLY A 239 25.80 5.11 5.92
CA GLY A 239 26.57 3.89 5.67
C GLY A 239 26.36 2.78 6.71
N GLY A 240 25.20 2.74 7.37
CA GLY A 240 24.84 1.77 8.40
C GLY A 240 25.16 2.18 9.83
N ALA A 241 25.83 3.31 10.04
CA ALA A 241 26.12 3.83 11.38
C ALA A 241 25.00 4.71 11.92
N ILE A 242 24.56 4.46 13.15
CA ILE A 242 23.58 5.32 13.83
C ILE A 242 24.28 6.55 14.36
N LEU A 243 23.99 7.71 13.76
CA LEU A 243 24.64 8.97 14.07
C LEU A 243 23.61 10.06 14.39
N ARG A 244 23.95 10.94 15.32
CA ARG A 244 23.20 12.17 15.59
C ARG A 244 23.24 13.09 14.37
N PRO A 245 22.11 13.47 13.79
CA PRO A 245 22.10 14.38 12.63
C PRO A 245 22.76 15.74 12.87
N SER A 246 22.78 16.22 14.13
CA SER A 246 23.38 17.51 14.48
C SER A 246 24.91 17.49 14.52
N THR A 247 25.54 16.36 14.91
CA THR A 247 26.97 16.29 15.22
C THR A 247 27.73 15.27 14.38
N GLY A 248 27.04 14.32 13.74
CA GLY A 248 27.66 13.19 13.06
C GLY A 248 28.33 12.18 14.00
N LYS A 249 28.05 12.22 15.31
CA LYS A 249 28.62 11.28 16.30
C LYS A 249 27.58 10.26 16.75
N PRO A 250 28.02 9.05 17.18
CA PRO A 250 27.11 8.07 17.78
C PRO A 250 26.41 8.65 19.03
N PRO A 251 25.10 8.39 19.22
CA PRO A 251 24.40 8.79 20.44
C PRO A 251 24.80 7.90 21.62
N ARG A 252 24.83 8.47 22.82
CA ARG A 252 25.05 7.75 24.08
C ARG A 252 23.74 7.42 24.79
N LYS A 253 22.74 8.28 24.65
CA LYS A 253 21.44 8.13 25.31
C LYS A 253 20.32 8.37 24.31
N VAL A 254 19.51 7.34 24.06
CA VAL A 254 18.47 7.34 23.02
C VAL A 254 17.11 7.08 23.62
N ALA A 255 16.11 7.87 23.22
CA ALA A 255 14.72 7.70 23.61
C ALA A 255 13.85 7.31 22.42
N PHE A 256 13.07 6.25 22.54
CA PHE A 256 11.98 5.90 21.64
C PHE A 256 10.65 6.35 22.23
N ILE A 257 9.87 7.12 21.49
CA ILE A 257 8.52 7.55 21.90
C ILE A 257 7.51 6.74 21.09
N GLN A 258 6.74 5.88 21.79
CA GLN A 258 5.77 4.99 21.16
C GLN A 258 4.46 5.70 20.81
N CYS A 259 3.70 5.10 19.88
CA CYS A 259 2.35 5.51 19.50
C CYS A 259 2.26 6.93 18.91
N VAL A 260 3.32 7.42 18.25
CA VAL A 260 3.29 8.72 17.57
C VAL A 260 2.35 8.65 16.36
N GLY A 261 1.25 9.43 16.41
CA GLY A 261 0.19 9.41 15.41
C GLY A 261 -0.73 8.18 15.45
N SER A 262 -0.64 7.36 16.53
CA SER A 262 -1.50 6.18 16.76
C SER A 262 -2.05 6.22 18.19
N ARG A 263 -3.24 5.65 18.42
CA ARG A 263 -3.92 5.64 19.72
C ARG A 263 -4.09 7.06 20.29
N ASP A 264 -4.29 8.02 19.41
CA ASP A 264 -4.45 9.45 19.71
C ASP A 264 -5.74 9.94 19.03
N ALA A 265 -6.68 10.45 19.82
CA ALA A 265 -7.96 10.96 19.32
C ALA A 265 -7.83 12.17 18.37
N ARG A 266 -6.70 12.87 18.41
CA ARG A 266 -6.43 14.01 17.52
C ARG A 266 -6.09 13.56 16.08
N PHE A 267 -5.63 12.31 15.91
CA PHE A 267 -5.13 11.77 14.62
C PHE A 267 -5.74 10.41 14.31
N ASN A 268 -5.17 9.33 14.86
CA ASN A 268 -5.60 7.97 14.59
C ASN A 268 -5.88 7.24 15.90
N ILE A 269 -7.14 6.82 16.11
CA ILE A 269 -7.56 6.10 17.31
C ILE A 269 -7.05 4.65 17.36
N TYR A 270 -6.69 4.08 16.21
CA TYR A 270 -6.21 2.70 16.09
C TYR A 270 -4.73 2.55 16.50
N CYS A 271 -4.34 1.32 16.81
CA CYS A 271 -2.96 0.91 17.00
C CYS A 271 -2.35 0.50 15.64
N SER A 272 -1.16 1.01 15.33
CA SER A 272 -0.43 0.62 14.11
C SER A 272 0.26 -0.76 14.19
N ARG A 273 0.11 -1.49 15.28
CA ARG A 273 0.54 -2.89 15.52
C ARG A 273 2.05 -3.17 15.45
N VAL A 274 2.82 -2.39 14.72
CA VAL A 274 4.24 -2.65 14.42
C VAL A 274 5.22 -1.79 15.21
N CYS A 275 4.77 -0.63 15.76
CA CYS A 275 5.67 0.38 16.35
C CYS A 275 6.49 -0.18 17.52
N CYS A 276 5.88 -0.99 18.40
CA CYS A 276 6.58 -1.59 19.52
C CYS A 276 7.69 -2.53 19.04
N MET A 277 7.38 -3.37 18.07
CA MET A 277 8.33 -4.37 17.60
C MET A 277 9.51 -3.78 16.83
N TYR A 278 9.27 -2.77 15.96
CA TYR A 278 10.41 -2.14 15.29
C TYR A 278 11.25 -1.28 16.25
N ALA A 279 10.65 -0.63 17.24
CA ALA A 279 11.41 0.10 18.26
C ALA A 279 12.29 -0.84 19.11
N ILE A 280 11.78 -2.00 19.49
CA ILE A 280 12.54 -3.07 20.15
C ILE A 280 13.70 -3.53 19.25
N LYS A 281 13.43 -3.78 17.97
CA LYS A 281 14.45 -4.17 16.99
C LYS A 281 15.53 -3.10 16.85
N ASP A 282 15.15 -1.85 16.69
CA ASP A 282 16.09 -0.74 16.52
C ASP A 282 16.91 -0.49 17.80
N SER A 283 16.29 -0.67 18.97
CA SER A 283 17.00 -0.60 20.26
C SER A 283 18.10 -1.66 20.37
N LEU A 284 17.83 -2.90 19.92
CA LEU A 284 18.83 -3.97 19.87
C LEU A 284 19.95 -3.64 18.88
N ILE A 285 19.65 -3.05 17.71
CA ILE A 285 20.68 -2.62 16.76
C ILE A 285 21.57 -1.52 17.36
N ILE A 286 20.99 -0.56 18.11
CA ILE A 286 21.77 0.45 18.82
C ILE A 286 22.72 -0.21 19.83
N LYS A 287 22.22 -1.15 20.64
CA LYS A 287 23.04 -1.89 21.61
C LYS A 287 24.10 -2.76 20.94
N GLU A 288 23.83 -3.33 19.76
CA GLU A 288 24.80 -4.08 18.96
C GLU A 288 25.94 -3.18 18.45
N GLN A 289 25.63 -1.95 18.00
CA GLN A 289 26.64 -1.00 17.51
C GLN A 289 27.37 -0.26 18.65
N ASN A 290 26.69 0.02 19.75
CA ASN A 290 27.23 0.69 20.91
C ASN A 290 26.67 0.08 22.21
N PRO A 291 27.35 -0.94 22.78
CA PRO A 291 26.89 -1.63 23.99
C PRO A 291 26.70 -0.70 25.21
N GLU A 292 27.48 0.39 25.29
CA GLU A 292 27.41 1.38 26.38
C GLU A 292 26.24 2.38 26.21
N ALA A 293 25.58 2.39 25.06
CA ALA A 293 24.45 3.30 24.87
C ALA A 293 23.29 2.97 25.82
N GLU A 294 22.76 3.99 26.47
CA GLU A 294 21.53 3.88 27.25
C GLU A 294 20.34 4.04 26.32
N VAL A 295 19.48 3.04 26.24
CA VAL A 295 18.29 3.06 25.36
C VAL A 295 17.03 2.95 26.18
N TYR A 296 16.11 3.89 25.97
CA TYR A 296 14.83 4.00 26.66
C TYR A 296 13.68 3.90 25.67
N ILE A 297 12.65 3.13 26.01
CA ILE A 297 11.38 3.03 25.27
C ILE A 297 10.26 3.56 26.16
N PHE A 298 9.67 4.71 25.80
CA PHE A 298 8.50 5.29 26.47
C PHE A 298 7.23 4.74 25.85
N TYR A 299 6.41 4.04 26.63
CA TYR A 299 5.28 3.26 26.10
C TYR A 299 4.02 3.35 26.99
N MET A 300 2.86 3.13 26.40
CA MET A 300 1.61 2.91 27.14
C MET A 300 1.39 1.41 27.42
N ASP A 301 1.47 0.58 26.37
CA ASP A 301 1.45 -0.88 26.41
C ASP A 301 2.39 -1.41 25.33
N ILE A 302 3.13 -2.49 25.61
CA ILE A 302 3.90 -3.20 24.59
C ILE A 302 2.99 -4.20 23.85
N ARG A 303 3.01 -4.16 22.53
CA ARG A 303 2.23 -5.02 21.65
C ARG A 303 3.15 -6.05 20.97
N ALA A 304 3.42 -7.17 21.69
CA ALA A 304 4.29 -8.27 21.26
C ALA A 304 3.48 -9.55 21.09
N PHE A 305 2.48 -9.55 20.17
CA PHE A 305 1.48 -10.62 20.05
C PHE A 305 1.72 -11.60 18.90
N GLY A 306 2.81 -11.45 18.13
CA GLY A 306 3.21 -12.39 17.07
C GLY A 306 4.06 -13.55 17.59
N LYS A 307 4.31 -14.52 16.71
CA LYS A 307 5.19 -15.66 17.03
C LYS A 307 6.62 -15.21 17.28
N GLY A 308 7.17 -15.48 18.48
CA GLY A 308 8.51 -15.08 18.87
C GLY A 308 8.64 -13.61 19.27
N TYR A 309 7.54 -12.84 19.34
CA TYR A 309 7.59 -11.42 19.63
C TYR A 309 7.78 -11.13 21.13
N GLU A 310 7.15 -11.92 21.99
CA GLU A 310 7.35 -11.81 23.44
C GLU A 310 8.79 -12.15 23.83
N GLU A 311 9.33 -13.23 23.30
CA GLU A 311 10.72 -13.63 23.50
C GLU A 311 11.70 -12.56 22.98
N PHE A 312 11.36 -11.91 21.89
CA PHE A 312 12.15 -10.82 21.34
C PHE A 312 12.10 -9.57 22.23
N TYR A 313 10.96 -9.29 22.85
CA TYR A 313 10.81 -8.24 23.85
C TYR A 313 11.64 -8.53 25.10
N LEU A 314 11.56 -9.75 25.66
CA LEU A 314 12.36 -10.20 26.80
C LEU A 314 13.86 -10.09 26.51
N ARG A 315 14.31 -10.55 25.36
CA ARG A 315 15.70 -10.38 24.89
C ARG A 315 16.17 -8.94 24.89
N SER A 316 15.31 -7.99 24.57
CA SER A 316 15.67 -6.57 24.59
C SER A 316 15.86 -6.03 26.02
N GLN A 317 15.07 -6.50 26.97
CA GLN A 317 15.25 -6.19 28.40
C GLN A 317 16.56 -6.78 28.93
N GLU A 318 16.88 -8.02 28.60
CA GLU A 318 18.15 -8.67 28.93
C GLU A 318 19.37 -7.92 28.36
N ALA A 319 19.21 -7.32 27.16
CA ALA A 319 20.22 -6.46 26.56
C ALA A 319 20.34 -5.07 27.22
N GLY A 320 19.57 -4.80 28.28
CA GLY A 320 19.61 -3.56 29.04
C GLY A 320 18.83 -2.40 28.41
N VAL A 321 17.85 -2.66 27.54
CA VAL A 321 16.89 -1.64 27.10
C VAL A 321 15.92 -1.35 28.24
N ARG A 322 15.77 -0.06 28.57
CA ARG A 322 14.90 0.40 29.66
C ARG A 322 13.52 0.76 29.14
N PHE A 323 12.49 0.22 29.76
CA PHE A 323 11.09 0.43 29.40
C PHE A 323 10.41 1.32 30.46
N ILE A 324 10.00 2.53 30.06
CA ILE A 324 9.31 3.49 30.93
C ILE A 324 7.84 3.54 30.55
N ARG A 325 6.97 3.06 31.45
CA ARG A 325 5.54 3.12 31.23
C ARG A 325 5.01 4.53 31.48
N GLY A 326 4.78 5.27 30.39
CA GLY A 326 4.33 6.65 30.46
C GLY A 326 4.32 7.32 29.11
N LYS A 327 3.87 8.56 29.08
CA LYS A 327 3.82 9.36 27.85
C LYS A 327 4.75 10.58 28.01
N VAL A 328 5.57 10.80 26.99
CA VAL A 328 6.35 12.03 26.87
C VAL A 328 5.38 13.16 26.49
N SER A 329 5.36 14.23 27.30
CA SER A 329 4.48 15.37 27.10
C SER A 329 5.09 16.44 26.20
N SER A 330 6.41 16.62 26.26
CA SER A 330 7.12 17.62 25.44
C SER A 330 8.60 17.31 25.34
N ILE A 331 9.20 17.82 24.27
CA ILE A 331 10.65 17.83 24.04
C ILE A 331 11.11 19.28 23.87
N ARG A 332 12.21 19.63 24.50
CA ARG A 332 12.91 20.91 24.28
C ARG A 332 14.39 20.65 24.07
N GLU A 333 15.04 21.45 23.25
CA GLU A 333 16.49 21.39 23.04
C GLU A 333 17.18 22.39 23.97
N ASP A 334 18.18 21.94 24.71
CA ASP A 334 19.05 22.85 25.45
C ASP A 334 19.88 23.69 24.47
N PRO A 335 19.81 25.04 24.55
CA PRO A 335 20.47 25.89 23.57
C PRO A 335 22.01 25.82 23.62
N LYS A 336 22.59 25.36 24.74
CA LYS A 336 24.04 25.28 24.96
C LYS A 336 24.58 23.90 24.61
N THR A 337 24.00 22.85 25.20
CA THR A 337 24.48 21.45 25.02
C THR A 337 23.94 20.79 23.79
N LYS A 338 22.82 21.29 23.23
CA LYS A 338 22.07 20.66 22.14
C LYS A 338 21.48 19.29 22.51
N GLU A 339 21.39 18.98 23.78
CA GLU A 339 20.70 17.79 24.28
C GLU A 339 19.19 18.03 24.26
N LEU A 340 18.46 16.95 24.07
CA LEU A 340 17.00 16.95 24.04
C LEU A 340 16.46 16.60 25.42
N ILE A 341 15.81 17.56 26.08
CA ILE A 341 15.21 17.37 27.37
C ILE A 341 13.77 16.95 27.19
N LEU A 342 13.47 15.74 27.66
CA LEU A 342 12.15 15.13 27.61
C LEU A 342 11.45 15.31 28.95
N ARG A 343 10.22 15.81 28.91
CA ARG A 343 9.32 15.81 30.07
C ARG A 343 8.31 14.69 29.93
N TYR A 344 8.26 13.82 30.93
CA TYR A 344 7.40 12.64 30.91
C TYR A 344 6.87 12.29 32.29
N GLU A 345 5.81 11.49 32.32
CA GLU A 345 5.32 10.85 33.53
C GLU A 345 5.75 9.37 33.52
N ASP A 346 6.35 8.92 34.64
CA ASP A 346 6.50 7.51 34.91
C ASP A 346 5.29 7.04 35.73
N THR A 347 4.38 6.31 35.09
CA THR A 347 3.11 5.90 35.71
C THR A 347 3.29 4.80 36.75
N LEU A 348 4.45 4.12 36.82
CA LEU A 348 4.77 3.16 37.87
C LEU A 348 5.27 3.88 39.13
N LEU A 349 5.98 4.96 38.95
CA LEU A 349 6.45 5.82 40.07
C LEU A 349 5.41 6.87 40.47
N GLY A 350 4.42 7.14 39.63
CA GLY A 350 3.40 8.16 39.87
C GLY A 350 3.94 9.58 39.88
N THR A 351 5.03 9.87 39.16
CA THR A 351 5.71 11.16 39.19
C THR A 351 6.10 11.65 37.81
N ALA A 352 6.10 12.98 37.65
CA ALA A 352 6.61 13.62 36.45
C ALA A 352 8.13 13.83 36.58
N LEU A 353 8.86 13.49 35.52
CA LEU A 353 10.31 13.53 35.44
C LEU A 353 10.77 14.31 34.21
N GLU A 354 11.97 14.83 34.29
CA GLU A 354 12.72 15.39 33.17
C GLU A 354 14.08 14.69 33.07
N ASP A 355 14.48 14.35 31.85
CA ASP A 355 15.77 13.73 31.58
C ASP A 355 16.30 14.16 30.21
N SER A 356 17.63 14.14 30.01
CA SER A 356 18.28 14.56 28.77
C SER A 356 18.67 13.37 27.90
N PHE A 357 18.56 13.54 26.60
CA PHE A 357 18.85 12.53 25.58
C PHE A 357 19.63 13.12 24.41
N ASP A 358 20.45 12.30 23.78
CA ASP A 358 21.22 12.68 22.60
C ASP A 358 20.42 12.57 21.30
N LEU A 359 19.55 11.57 21.23
CA LEU A 359 18.73 11.25 20.07
C LEU A 359 17.34 10.84 20.52
N VAL A 360 16.32 11.35 19.84
CA VAL A 360 14.93 10.95 20.06
C VAL A 360 14.37 10.35 18.79
N VAL A 361 13.78 9.17 18.91
CA VAL A 361 13.16 8.42 17.83
C VAL A 361 11.65 8.39 18.02
N LEU A 362 10.93 9.03 17.13
CA LEU A 362 9.48 9.01 17.10
C LEU A 362 8.99 7.72 16.43
N SER A 363 8.41 6.82 17.20
CA SER A 363 7.84 5.56 16.71
C SER A 363 6.50 5.82 16.04
N VAL A 364 6.57 6.33 14.80
CA VAL A 364 5.41 6.72 13.98
C VAL A 364 4.59 5.54 13.53
N GLY A 365 3.27 5.73 13.46
CA GLY A 365 2.34 4.70 13.01
C GLY A 365 2.29 4.53 11.50
N GLN A 366 1.54 3.50 11.07
CA GLN A 366 1.14 3.30 9.68
C GLN A 366 -0.18 4.03 9.42
N VAL A 367 -0.23 4.80 8.33
CA VAL A 367 -1.45 5.47 7.87
C VAL A 367 -1.77 5.05 6.43
N PRO A 368 -3.04 5.17 5.97
CA PRO A 368 -3.37 4.93 4.58
C PRO A 368 -2.47 5.73 3.66
N ARG A 369 -2.11 5.16 2.51
CA ARG A 369 -1.36 5.90 1.50
C ARG A 369 -2.15 7.10 0.99
N ALA A 370 -1.42 8.14 0.58
CA ALA A 370 -2.02 9.36 0.02
C ALA A 370 -2.92 9.08 -1.21
N ASP A 371 -2.64 8.02 -1.99
CA ASP A 371 -3.42 7.63 -3.16
C ASP A 371 -4.53 6.61 -2.87
N THR A 372 -4.74 6.19 -1.62
CA THR A 372 -5.80 5.23 -1.23
C THR A 372 -7.19 5.73 -1.64
N GLU A 373 -7.47 7.03 -1.49
CA GLU A 373 -8.75 7.61 -1.90
C GLU A 373 -8.97 7.51 -3.41
N THR A 374 -7.94 7.75 -4.21
CA THR A 374 -8.00 7.64 -5.66
C THR A 374 -8.30 6.20 -6.08
N ILE A 375 -7.59 5.22 -5.53
CA ILE A 375 -7.83 3.78 -5.79
C ILE A 375 -9.22 3.36 -5.34
N SER A 376 -9.67 3.81 -4.16
CA SER A 376 -11.03 3.59 -3.65
C SER A 376 -12.09 4.05 -4.65
N LYS A 377 -11.94 5.25 -5.21
CA LYS A 377 -12.88 5.81 -6.20
C LYS A 377 -12.85 5.05 -7.53
N ILE A 378 -11.65 4.71 -8.03
CA ILE A 378 -11.49 3.98 -9.31
C ILE A 378 -12.12 2.58 -9.22
N LEU A 379 -11.86 1.86 -8.13
CA LEU A 379 -12.34 0.49 -7.94
C LEU A 379 -13.75 0.41 -7.34
N GLY A 380 -14.32 1.52 -6.88
CA GLY A 380 -15.62 1.53 -6.20
C GLY A 380 -15.60 0.85 -4.82
N ILE A 381 -14.45 0.74 -4.19
CA ILE A 381 -14.29 0.12 -2.86
C ILE A 381 -14.42 1.21 -1.80
N PRO A 382 -15.28 1.07 -0.77
CA PRO A 382 -15.34 2.02 0.33
C PRO A 382 -14.08 1.97 1.18
N ARG A 383 -13.85 3.06 1.93
CA ARG A 383 -12.84 3.12 2.99
C ARG A 383 -13.53 2.97 4.35
N SER A 384 -12.87 2.32 5.29
CA SER A 384 -13.26 2.30 6.69
C SER A 384 -13.04 3.66 7.36
N THR A 385 -13.53 3.83 8.58
CA THR A 385 -13.40 5.10 9.34
C THR A 385 -11.96 5.48 9.64
N ASP A 386 -11.05 4.52 9.62
CA ASP A 386 -9.60 4.71 9.76
C ASP A 386 -8.90 5.12 8.45
N GLY A 387 -9.64 5.18 7.33
CA GLY A 387 -9.18 5.60 6.02
C GLY A 387 -8.56 4.51 5.15
N PHE A 388 -8.36 3.29 5.66
CA PHE A 388 -7.91 2.14 4.87
C PHE A 388 -9.04 1.59 3.98
N LEU A 389 -8.68 0.74 3.01
CA LEU A 389 -9.68 0.08 2.16
C LEU A 389 -10.47 -0.95 2.98
N MET A 390 -11.80 -0.91 2.83
CA MET A 390 -12.69 -1.73 3.63
C MET A 390 -12.89 -3.11 3.02
N GLU A 391 -12.72 -4.13 3.85
CA GLU A 391 -13.05 -5.52 3.52
C GLU A 391 -14.57 -5.76 3.55
N ALA A 392 -15.01 -6.83 2.87
CA ALA A 392 -16.43 -7.20 2.80
C ALA A 392 -16.99 -7.63 4.17
N HIS A 393 -16.17 -8.26 5.01
CA HIS A 393 -16.51 -8.61 6.38
C HIS A 393 -15.25 -8.93 7.19
N PRO A 394 -15.02 -8.26 8.35
CA PRO A 394 -13.75 -8.35 9.07
C PRO A 394 -13.41 -9.75 9.61
N LYS A 395 -14.38 -10.62 9.82
CA LYS A 395 -14.18 -11.98 10.34
C LYS A 395 -14.33 -13.07 9.28
N LEU A 396 -15.31 -12.92 8.37
CA LEU A 396 -15.70 -13.99 7.45
C LEU A 396 -15.11 -13.83 6.04
N ARG A 397 -14.83 -12.58 5.63
CA ARG A 397 -14.27 -12.25 4.31
C ARG A 397 -13.20 -11.15 4.44
N PRO A 398 -12.11 -11.38 5.21
CA PRO A 398 -11.12 -10.35 5.52
C PRO A 398 -10.21 -10.00 4.34
N ASN A 399 -10.16 -10.85 3.32
CA ASN A 399 -9.36 -10.65 2.12
C ASN A 399 -10.17 -10.12 0.93
N ASP A 400 -11.50 -10.22 0.98
CA ASP A 400 -12.38 -9.76 -0.10
C ASP A 400 -12.73 -8.29 0.13
N ALA A 401 -12.71 -7.48 -0.91
CA ALA A 401 -13.33 -6.17 -0.88
C ALA A 401 -14.86 -6.29 -0.97
N VAL A 402 -15.57 -5.19 -0.74
CA VAL A 402 -17.03 -5.16 -0.88
C VAL A 402 -17.46 -5.43 -2.33
N VAL A 403 -16.62 -5.09 -3.29
CA VAL A 403 -16.82 -5.38 -4.72
C VAL A 403 -16.26 -6.77 -5.02
N ASP A 404 -17.12 -7.68 -5.49
CA ASP A 404 -16.71 -9.05 -5.82
C ASP A 404 -15.64 -9.08 -6.92
N GLY A 405 -14.65 -9.97 -6.77
CA GLY A 405 -13.52 -10.10 -7.68
C GLY A 405 -12.35 -9.16 -7.38
N ILE A 406 -12.50 -8.31 -6.36
CA ILE A 406 -11.44 -7.46 -5.86
C ILE A 406 -11.04 -7.93 -4.47
N TYR A 407 -9.74 -8.08 -4.23
CA TYR A 407 -9.17 -8.63 -3.01
C TYR A 407 -8.13 -7.68 -2.42
N LEU A 408 -8.04 -7.65 -1.09
CA LEU A 408 -7.14 -6.77 -0.34
C LEU A 408 -5.98 -7.56 0.25
N ALA A 409 -4.77 -7.05 0.11
CA ALA A 409 -3.55 -7.66 0.63
C ALA A 409 -2.66 -6.65 1.35
N GLY A 410 -2.08 -7.07 2.46
CA GLY A 410 -1.14 -6.30 3.27
C GLY A 410 -1.76 -5.05 3.89
N SER A 411 -0.92 -4.04 4.13
CA SER A 411 -1.33 -2.83 4.85
C SER A 411 -2.27 -1.90 4.05
N ALA A 412 -2.68 -2.26 2.85
CA ALA A 412 -3.74 -1.55 2.14
C ALA A 412 -5.09 -1.65 2.87
N GLN A 413 -5.33 -2.73 3.62
CA GLN A 413 -6.56 -3.00 4.36
C GLN A 413 -6.47 -2.50 5.81
N TYR A 414 -5.33 -2.66 6.48
CA TYR A 414 -5.09 -2.22 7.86
C TYR A 414 -3.61 -2.39 8.22
N PRO A 415 -3.05 -1.69 9.23
CA PRO A 415 -1.67 -1.86 9.65
C PRO A 415 -1.28 -3.33 9.90
N LYS A 416 -0.18 -3.77 9.30
CA LYS A 416 0.36 -5.13 9.39
C LYS A 416 1.88 -5.13 9.39
N ASP A 417 2.44 -6.16 10.00
CA ASP A 417 3.85 -6.54 9.83
C ASP A 417 4.06 -7.37 8.55
N ILE A 418 5.29 -7.78 8.31
CA ILE A 418 5.65 -8.53 7.10
C ILE A 418 5.02 -9.93 7.08
N PRO A 419 5.08 -10.75 8.17
CA PRO A 419 4.44 -12.05 8.20
C PRO A 419 2.93 -12.00 7.93
N ASP A 420 2.21 -11.10 8.59
CA ASP A 420 0.77 -10.92 8.38
C ASP A 420 0.46 -10.42 6.95
N ALA A 421 1.30 -9.53 6.41
CA ALA A 421 1.14 -9.02 5.05
C ALA A 421 1.32 -10.13 4.00
N VAL A 422 2.28 -11.03 4.19
CA VAL A 422 2.53 -12.19 3.32
C VAL A 422 1.41 -13.21 3.44
N ALA A 423 0.99 -13.55 4.67
CA ALA A 423 -0.10 -14.49 4.91
C ALA A 423 -1.42 -13.99 4.26
N GLN A 424 -1.75 -12.72 4.43
CA GLN A 424 -2.93 -12.13 3.80
C GLN A 424 -2.81 -12.08 2.28
N ALA A 425 -1.62 -11.81 1.73
CA ALA A 425 -1.37 -11.80 0.30
C ALA A 425 -1.64 -13.18 -0.33
N SER A 426 -1.16 -14.26 0.30
CA SER A 426 -1.44 -15.63 -0.13
C SER A 426 -2.94 -15.97 0.00
N GLY A 427 -3.60 -15.50 1.06
CA GLY A 427 -5.05 -15.61 1.21
C GLY A 427 -5.83 -14.87 0.12
N ALA A 428 -5.41 -13.66 -0.24
CA ALA A 428 -6.01 -12.88 -1.33
C ALA A 428 -5.78 -13.55 -2.70
N ALA A 429 -4.58 -14.09 -2.93
CA ALA A 429 -4.26 -14.85 -4.14
C ALA A 429 -5.13 -16.10 -4.27
N ALA A 430 -5.28 -16.88 -3.19
CA ALA A 430 -6.14 -18.06 -3.17
C ALA A 430 -7.61 -17.70 -3.48
N ARG A 431 -8.11 -16.58 -2.95
CA ARG A 431 -9.44 -16.07 -3.27
C ARG A 431 -9.57 -15.64 -4.74
N ALA A 432 -8.54 -14.95 -5.27
CA ALA A 432 -8.50 -14.52 -6.68
C ALA A 432 -8.45 -15.70 -7.65
N LEU A 433 -7.81 -16.80 -7.26
CA LEU A 433 -7.70 -18.03 -8.07
C LEU A 433 -9.04 -18.74 -8.25
N ILE A 434 -9.99 -18.61 -7.31
CA ILE A 434 -11.28 -19.32 -7.39
C ILE A 434 -12.01 -19.01 -8.73
N PRO A 435 -12.36 -17.75 -9.05
CA PRO A 435 -13.04 -17.46 -10.31
C PRO A 435 -12.15 -17.75 -11.54
N LEU A 436 -10.83 -17.56 -11.44
CA LEU A 436 -9.90 -17.83 -12.53
C LEU A 436 -9.87 -19.33 -12.88
N SER A 437 -9.89 -20.21 -11.87
CA SER A 437 -9.88 -21.67 -12.06
C SER A 437 -11.21 -22.21 -12.58
N MET A 438 -12.33 -21.68 -12.07
CA MET A 438 -13.66 -22.05 -12.54
C MET A 438 -13.89 -21.68 -14.01
N GLY A 439 -13.24 -20.60 -14.50
CA GLY A 439 -13.35 -20.12 -15.87
C GLY A 439 -14.73 -19.53 -16.21
N ARG A 440 -15.67 -19.59 -15.29
CA ARG A 440 -17.01 -19.01 -15.39
C ARG A 440 -17.53 -18.58 -14.02
N VAL A 441 -18.39 -17.57 -14.01
CA VAL A 441 -19.11 -17.11 -12.82
C VAL A 441 -20.59 -17.31 -13.05
N GLU A 442 -21.27 -17.94 -12.12
CA GLU A 442 -22.72 -18.07 -12.13
C GLU A 442 -23.36 -16.78 -11.63
N VAL A 443 -24.35 -16.31 -12.36
CA VAL A 443 -25.04 -15.06 -12.07
C VAL A 443 -26.29 -15.37 -11.26
N GLU A 444 -26.51 -14.61 -10.20
CA GLU A 444 -27.71 -14.71 -9.38
C GLU A 444 -28.97 -14.45 -10.22
N PRO A 445 -29.98 -15.34 -10.19
CA PRO A 445 -31.16 -15.21 -11.02
C PRO A 445 -32.11 -14.08 -10.60
N LEU A 446 -31.76 -13.32 -9.55
CA LEU A 446 -32.58 -12.22 -8.99
C LEU A 446 -32.39 -10.87 -9.70
N SER A 447 -31.50 -10.78 -10.70
CA SER A 447 -31.28 -9.54 -11.45
C SER A 447 -32.56 -9.07 -12.16
N PRO A 448 -32.88 -7.76 -12.15
CA PRO A 448 -34.07 -7.25 -12.84
C PRO A 448 -33.94 -7.37 -14.36
N ILE A 449 -35.08 -7.48 -15.03
CA ILE A 449 -35.20 -7.38 -16.48
C ILE A 449 -35.63 -5.95 -16.82
N ILE A 450 -34.97 -5.35 -17.82
CA ILE A 450 -35.37 -4.03 -18.34
C ILE A 450 -36.19 -4.22 -19.63
N ASP A 451 -37.42 -3.75 -19.60
CA ASP A 451 -38.28 -3.66 -20.76
C ASP A 451 -37.84 -2.42 -21.58
N GLU A 452 -37.12 -2.67 -22.67
CA GLU A 452 -36.50 -1.63 -23.50
C GLU A 452 -37.55 -0.72 -24.18
N ASP A 453 -38.74 -1.24 -24.45
CA ASP A 453 -39.82 -0.46 -25.07
C ASP A 453 -40.44 0.55 -24.11
N ARG A 454 -40.50 0.21 -22.84
CA ARG A 454 -41.02 1.07 -21.77
C ARG A 454 -39.95 1.95 -21.13
N CYS A 455 -38.66 1.65 -21.36
CA CYS A 455 -37.56 2.38 -20.75
C CYS A 455 -37.40 3.75 -21.41
N GLY A 456 -37.64 4.82 -20.66
CA GLY A 456 -37.43 6.20 -21.12
C GLY A 456 -36.02 6.75 -20.96
N GLY A 457 -35.04 5.94 -20.55
CA GLY A 457 -33.63 6.39 -20.39
C GLY A 457 -33.39 7.43 -19.31
N CYS A 458 -34.28 7.57 -18.33
CA CYS A 458 -34.24 8.64 -17.32
C CYS A 458 -33.08 8.55 -16.31
N GLY A 459 -32.41 7.40 -16.21
CA GLY A 459 -31.24 7.18 -15.35
C GLY A 459 -31.51 7.09 -13.84
N VAL A 460 -32.78 7.09 -13.40
CA VAL A 460 -33.13 6.99 -11.96
C VAL A 460 -32.53 5.69 -11.36
N CYS A 461 -32.74 4.55 -12.04
CA CYS A 461 -32.22 3.25 -11.61
C CYS A 461 -30.69 3.22 -11.51
N VAL A 462 -29.98 3.92 -12.42
CA VAL A 462 -28.51 4.04 -12.40
C VAL A 462 -28.02 4.80 -11.18
N LYS A 463 -28.67 5.96 -10.88
CA LYS A 463 -28.31 6.80 -9.73
C LYS A 463 -28.58 6.15 -8.37
N LEU A 464 -29.63 5.34 -8.28
CA LEU A 464 -30.05 4.70 -7.04
C LEU A 464 -29.37 3.35 -6.77
N CYS A 465 -28.70 2.75 -7.76
CA CYS A 465 -28.09 1.44 -7.60
C CYS A 465 -26.84 1.52 -6.70
N PRO A 466 -26.87 0.95 -5.46
CA PRO A 466 -25.73 0.99 -4.55
C PRO A 466 -24.55 0.12 -5.06
N TYR A 467 -24.82 -0.82 -5.96
CA TYR A 467 -23.84 -1.74 -6.53
C TYR A 467 -23.31 -1.29 -7.90
N ARG A 468 -23.78 -0.14 -8.42
CA ARG A 468 -23.42 0.35 -9.76
C ARG A 468 -23.66 -0.68 -10.87
N ALA A 469 -24.65 -1.54 -10.69
CA ALA A 469 -24.99 -2.63 -11.60
C ALA A 469 -25.83 -2.20 -12.81
N LEU A 470 -26.14 -0.91 -12.97
CA LEU A 470 -26.90 -0.39 -14.10
C LEU A 470 -26.15 0.76 -14.77
N GLU A 471 -26.21 0.77 -16.10
CA GLU A 471 -25.69 1.86 -16.92
C GLU A 471 -26.70 2.23 -18.01
N LEU A 472 -26.59 3.44 -18.57
CA LEU A 472 -27.37 3.84 -19.72
C LEU A 472 -26.60 3.50 -21.00
N LYS A 473 -27.22 2.72 -21.88
CA LYS A 473 -26.65 2.41 -23.22
C LYS A 473 -27.55 2.93 -24.31
N ARG A 474 -26.93 3.43 -25.38
CA ARG A 474 -27.64 3.81 -26.60
C ARG A 474 -27.89 2.58 -27.45
N LYS A 475 -29.14 2.24 -27.72
CA LYS A 475 -29.58 1.18 -28.62
C LYS A 475 -30.40 1.79 -29.76
N GLY A 476 -29.74 1.98 -30.90
CA GLY A 476 -30.32 2.72 -32.01
C GLY A 476 -30.57 4.20 -31.65
N GLU A 477 -31.83 4.64 -31.76
CA GLU A 477 -32.25 6.01 -31.41
C GLU A 477 -32.62 6.18 -29.93
N LYS A 478 -32.84 5.08 -29.19
CA LYS A 478 -33.24 5.11 -27.79
C LYS A 478 -32.03 4.96 -26.85
N THR A 479 -32.10 5.59 -25.71
CA THR A 479 -31.20 5.31 -24.58
C THR A 479 -31.96 4.49 -23.57
N VAL A 480 -31.44 3.31 -23.17
CA VAL A 480 -32.08 2.38 -22.24
C VAL A 480 -31.10 2.00 -21.12
N ALA A 481 -31.65 1.62 -19.96
CA ALA A 481 -30.84 1.07 -18.90
C ALA A 481 -30.45 -0.39 -19.23
N GLU A 482 -29.20 -0.76 -18.96
CA GLU A 482 -28.74 -2.13 -19.06
C GLU A 482 -28.19 -2.57 -17.70
N VAL A 483 -28.42 -3.83 -17.33
CA VAL A 483 -28.01 -4.40 -16.05
C VAL A 483 -26.76 -5.24 -16.25
N ASP A 484 -25.71 -4.95 -15.48
CA ASP A 484 -24.63 -5.91 -15.27
C ASP A 484 -25.11 -6.92 -14.22
N GLU A 485 -25.46 -8.11 -14.71
CA GLU A 485 -26.06 -9.16 -13.87
C GLU A 485 -25.06 -9.72 -12.84
N VAL A 486 -23.73 -9.61 -13.06
CA VAL A 486 -22.69 -10.05 -12.13
C VAL A 486 -22.59 -9.09 -10.93
N LEU A 487 -22.71 -7.79 -11.18
CA LEU A 487 -22.72 -6.77 -10.11
C LEU A 487 -24.05 -6.70 -9.35
N CYS A 488 -25.13 -7.12 -9.99
CA CYS A 488 -26.46 -7.03 -9.42
C CYS A 488 -26.62 -7.99 -8.23
N LYS A 489 -27.08 -7.47 -7.08
CA LYS A 489 -27.39 -8.25 -5.87
C LYS A 489 -28.90 -8.50 -5.68
N GLY A 490 -29.72 -8.25 -6.70
CA GLY A 490 -31.15 -8.52 -6.66
C GLY A 490 -31.94 -7.71 -5.62
N CYS A 491 -31.43 -6.58 -5.14
CA CYS A 491 -32.03 -5.82 -4.03
C CYS A 491 -33.38 -5.16 -4.36
N GLY A 492 -33.78 -5.09 -5.65
CA GLY A 492 -35.06 -4.57 -6.10
C GLY A 492 -35.21 -3.04 -6.10
N THR A 493 -34.25 -2.26 -5.60
CA THR A 493 -34.33 -0.79 -5.51
C THR A 493 -34.64 -0.13 -6.85
N CYS A 494 -34.03 -0.60 -7.94
CA CYS A 494 -34.29 -0.07 -9.29
C CYS A 494 -35.70 -0.42 -9.81
N VAL A 495 -36.25 -1.56 -9.40
CA VAL A 495 -37.62 -1.98 -9.74
C VAL A 495 -38.61 -1.07 -9.06
N ALA A 496 -38.47 -0.88 -7.75
CA ALA A 496 -39.36 -0.04 -6.95
C ALA A 496 -39.36 1.44 -7.38
N ALA A 497 -38.18 1.93 -7.85
CA ALA A 497 -37.99 3.34 -8.21
C ALA A 497 -38.25 3.66 -9.70
N CYS A 498 -38.57 2.67 -10.55
CA CYS A 498 -38.75 2.89 -11.98
C CYS A 498 -40.07 3.60 -12.29
N PRO A 499 -40.06 4.87 -12.76
CA PRO A 499 -41.32 5.62 -12.96
C PRO A 499 -42.16 5.09 -14.12
N SER A 500 -41.55 4.41 -15.10
CA SER A 500 -42.26 3.82 -16.25
C SER A 500 -42.60 2.34 -16.05
N GLY A 501 -42.17 1.72 -14.91
CA GLY A 501 -42.30 0.29 -14.67
C GLY A 501 -41.55 -0.58 -15.68
N ALA A 502 -40.52 -0.02 -16.34
CA ALA A 502 -39.66 -0.74 -17.28
C ALA A 502 -38.72 -1.72 -16.58
N ALA A 503 -38.29 -1.43 -15.36
CA ALA A 503 -37.50 -2.37 -14.56
C ALA A 503 -38.47 -3.32 -13.85
N LYS A 504 -38.39 -4.61 -14.19
CA LYS A 504 -39.24 -5.66 -13.62
C LYS A 504 -38.39 -6.67 -12.85
N PRO A 505 -38.92 -7.22 -11.72
CA PRO A 505 -38.24 -8.31 -11.04
C PRO A 505 -38.27 -9.55 -11.94
N ARG A 506 -37.17 -10.30 -12.02
CA ARG A 506 -37.16 -11.60 -12.73
C ARG A 506 -37.88 -12.69 -11.93
N MET A 507 -37.86 -12.55 -10.61
CA MET A 507 -38.56 -13.40 -9.65
C MET A 507 -39.43 -12.55 -8.72
N PHE A 508 -40.37 -13.19 -8.08
CA PHE A 508 -41.39 -12.53 -7.25
C PHE A 508 -42.22 -11.53 -8.06
N THR A 509 -42.56 -11.95 -9.31
CA THR A 509 -43.49 -11.18 -10.13
C THR A 509 -44.89 -11.22 -9.47
N GLU A 510 -45.73 -10.25 -9.81
CA GLU A 510 -47.10 -10.15 -9.28
C GLU A 510 -47.88 -11.46 -9.50
N GLU A 511 -47.74 -12.08 -10.69
CA GLU A 511 -48.36 -13.35 -11.05
C GLU A 511 -47.84 -14.52 -10.18
N GLN A 512 -46.54 -14.57 -9.91
CA GLN A 512 -45.94 -15.59 -9.05
C GLN A 512 -46.48 -15.46 -7.60
N ILE A 513 -46.52 -14.23 -7.07
CA ILE A 513 -47.02 -13.96 -5.71
C ILE A 513 -48.47 -14.32 -5.60
N LEU A 514 -49.31 -13.91 -6.57
CA LEU A 514 -50.76 -14.27 -6.60
C LEU A 514 -50.96 -15.78 -6.68
N SER A 515 -50.16 -16.47 -7.47
CA SER A 515 -50.21 -17.95 -7.57
C SER A 515 -49.85 -18.61 -6.23
N MET A 516 -48.80 -18.09 -5.53
CA MET A 516 -48.41 -18.59 -4.19
C MET A 516 -49.54 -18.36 -3.16
N ILE A 517 -50.15 -17.18 -3.14
CA ILE A 517 -51.26 -16.86 -2.25
C ILE A 517 -52.45 -17.79 -2.56
N SER A 518 -52.82 -17.96 -3.82
CA SER A 518 -53.90 -18.84 -4.24
C SER A 518 -53.67 -20.31 -3.88
N SER A 519 -52.41 -20.75 -3.91
CA SER A 519 -52.03 -22.12 -3.52
C SER A 519 -52.03 -22.31 -2.02
N ALA A 520 -51.69 -21.29 -1.25
CA ALA A 520 -51.69 -21.32 0.22
C ALA A 520 -53.10 -21.19 0.83
N ALA A 521 -54.04 -20.66 0.05
CA ALA A 521 -55.45 -20.51 0.45
C ALA A 521 -56.32 -21.76 0.15
N ARG A 522 -55.75 -22.78 -0.49
CA ARG A 522 -56.35 -24.09 -0.71
C ARG A 522 -55.93 -25.08 0.37
#